data_48f3ef12868c0f44ff589800af5c678e
#
_entry.id   48f3ef12868c0f44ff589800af5c678e
#
_cell.length_a   1.000
_cell.length_b   1.000
_cell.length_c   1.000
_cell.angle_alpha   90.00
_cell.angle_beta   90.00
_cell.angle_gamma   90.00
#
_symmetry.space_group_name_H-M   'P 1'
#
loop_
_entity.id
_entity.type
_entity.pdbx_description
1 polymer ?
#
loop_
_entity_poly.entity_id
_entity_poly.type
_entity_poly.pdbx_seq_one_letter_code
_entity_poly.pdbx_strand_id
1 'polypeptide(L)'
;MGIYIRDVVKYVVLVYILSMSRILISTMHRGDNYGSALQVYALSEILKKLGHHPIVLDYIPKRINLNKQVWGLLKQLFLPKSLGDIKGAIRGLAITLTNYRCYNTFFKREVSLTRKYYSYKDVAKANILADVYMTGSDQVWNSTYNHGIDSVFFLKFAPEQSRKISYSASFGKEKLDDWEKNETKKLLERYEAISVRELSGKGIVNDLGLPCQVVLDPTFLLNKEDWKKRSLSHHEKDKYVLIYSVEPDKQSVIQVARFIADKLNTKVFMVEWGHKPYAGVDKMISLVDPLMIIDYFLKTEFVVASSFHGTALSINLCKQFISVAQARFNTRVKSILEIVNLPDRLVSPAEFDLNKALCSINYSEVTQRLNIARENSMKFLKLNL
;
A
#
# COMPACT_ATOMS: atom_id res chain seq x y z
N MET A 1 -23.21 25.27 40.53
CA MET A 1 -22.14 24.36 40.05
C MET A 1 -22.58 23.43 38.93
N GLY A 2 -23.80 22.85 38.92
CA GLY A 2 -24.27 21.91 37.87
C GLY A 2 -24.56 22.53 36.49
N ILE A 3 -24.85 23.81 36.38
CA ILE A 3 -25.14 24.50 35.13
C ILE A 3 -23.83 24.74 34.33
N TYR A 4 -22.79 25.16 35.05
CA TYR A 4 -21.45 25.40 34.42
C TYR A 4 -20.82 24.16 33.80
N ILE A 5 -20.98 23.00 34.43
CA ILE A 5 -20.44 21.72 33.93
C ILE A 5 -21.21 21.28 32.64
N ARG A 6 -22.53 21.45 32.58
CA ARG A 6 -23.34 21.14 31.40
C ARG A 6 -22.98 22.00 30.18
N ASP A 7 -22.71 23.30 30.42
CA ASP A 7 -22.35 24.22 29.34
C ASP A 7 -20.92 23.98 28.84
N VAL A 8 -19.97 23.66 29.72
CA VAL A 8 -18.61 23.25 29.35
C VAL A 8 -18.63 21.94 28.57
N VAL A 9 -19.41 20.95 29.01
CA VAL A 9 -19.56 19.68 28.30
C VAL A 9 -20.21 19.89 26.91
N LYS A 10 -21.26 20.70 26.81
CA LYS A 10 -21.87 21.08 25.53
C LYS A 10 -20.89 21.79 24.60
N TYR A 11 -20.09 22.73 25.16
CA TYR A 11 -19.08 23.46 24.35
C TYR A 11 -17.96 22.52 23.87
N VAL A 12 -17.46 21.65 24.75
CA VAL A 12 -16.46 20.65 24.41
C VAL A 12 -17.00 19.65 23.35
N VAL A 13 -18.24 19.19 23.51
CA VAL A 13 -18.90 18.31 22.52
C VAL A 13 -19.13 19.04 21.20
N LEU A 14 -19.54 20.31 21.25
CA LEU A 14 -19.74 21.12 20.05
C LEU A 14 -18.41 21.40 19.32
N VAL A 15 -17.34 21.75 20.06
CA VAL A 15 -15.99 21.91 19.49
C VAL A 15 -15.48 20.60 18.90
N TYR A 16 -15.73 19.47 19.59
CA TYR A 16 -15.36 18.15 19.08
C TYR A 16 -16.14 17.76 17.79
N ILE A 17 -17.45 18.05 17.75
CA ILE A 17 -18.28 17.83 16.56
C ILE A 17 -17.86 18.76 15.41
N LEU A 18 -17.51 20.01 15.71
CA LEU A 18 -17.04 20.99 14.73
C LEU A 18 -15.62 20.68 14.20
N SER A 19 -14.84 19.85 14.92
CA SER A 19 -13.52 19.40 14.47
C SER A 19 -13.56 18.12 13.62
N MET A 20 -14.73 17.49 13.48
CA MET A 20 -14.88 16.25 12.71
C MET A 20 -15.03 16.55 11.22
N SER A 21 -13.97 16.34 10.46
CA SER A 21 -13.96 16.57 9.01
C SER A 21 -14.33 15.31 8.23
N ARG A 22 -15.12 15.48 7.18
CA ARG A 22 -15.35 14.47 6.14
C ARG A 22 -14.17 14.51 5.17
N ILE A 23 -13.38 13.44 5.10
CA ILE A 23 -12.16 13.37 4.28
C ILE A 23 -12.40 12.42 3.10
N LEU A 24 -12.33 12.94 1.88
CA LEU A 24 -12.41 12.11 0.67
C LEU A 24 -10.99 11.72 0.25
N ILE A 25 -10.70 10.42 0.30
CA ILE A 25 -9.37 9.86 -0.01
C ILE A 25 -9.36 9.33 -1.44
N SER A 26 -8.47 9.85 -2.29
CA SER A 26 -8.17 9.31 -3.61
C SER A 26 -6.85 8.55 -3.56
N THR A 27 -6.88 7.23 -3.69
CA THR A 27 -5.69 6.38 -3.63
C THR A 27 -5.87 5.09 -4.44
N MET A 28 -4.76 4.39 -4.67
CA MET A 28 -4.79 3.06 -5.27
C MET A 28 -5.21 2.03 -4.22
N HIS A 29 -6.35 1.40 -4.42
CA HIS A 29 -6.86 0.34 -3.54
C HIS A 29 -7.41 -0.85 -4.33
N ARG A 30 -7.74 -0.67 -5.60
CA ARG A 30 -8.15 -1.73 -6.51
C ARG A 30 -6.95 -2.30 -7.26
N GLY A 31 -6.94 -3.58 -7.58
CA GLY A 31 -5.88 -4.21 -8.36
C GLY A 31 -5.14 -5.32 -7.62
N ASP A 32 -5.86 -6.17 -6.91
CA ASP A 32 -5.38 -7.46 -6.35
C ASP A 32 -3.99 -7.35 -5.68
N ASN A 33 -3.80 -6.33 -4.81
CA ASN A 33 -2.55 -6.09 -4.10
C ASN A 33 -2.82 -5.89 -2.60
N TYR A 34 -2.33 -6.82 -1.79
CA TYR A 34 -2.51 -6.77 -0.34
C TYR A 34 -1.93 -5.49 0.28
N GLY A 35 -0.76 -5.05 -0.19
CA GLY A 35 -0.15 -3.82 0.30
C GLY A 35 -1.03 -2.59 0.03
N SER A 36 -1.58 -2.47 -1.18
CA SER A 36 -2.48 -1.38 -1.53
C SER A 36 -3.79 -1.42 -0.73
N ALA A 37 -4.29 -2.62 -0.39
CA ALA A 37 -5.46 -2.76 0.47
C ALA A 37 -5.15 -2.39 1.93
N LEU A 38 -4.00 -2.83 2.46
CA LEU A 38 -3.61 -2.58 3.84
C LEU A 38 -3.25 -1.11 4.09
N GLN A 39 -2.64 -0.40 3.12
CA GLN A 39 -2.29 1.01 3.30
C GLN A 39 -3.54 1.90 3.38
N VAL A 40 -4.56 1.68 2.54
CA VAL A 40 -5.79 2.47 2.60
C VAL A 40 -6.62 2.15 3.84
N TYR A 41 -6.64 0.89 4.26
CA TYR A 41 -7.22 0.47 5.52
C TYR A 41 -6.55 1.17 6.71
N ALA A 42 -5.21 1.13 6.79
CA ALA A 42 -4.46 1.77 7.85
C ALA A 42 -4.70 3.28 7.90
N LEU A 43 -4.69 3.97 6.75
CA LEU A 43 -4.99 5.39 6.67
C LEU A 43 -6.40 5.70 7.18
N SER A 44 -7.40 4.92 6.75
CA SER A 44 -8.78 5.08 7.21
C SER A 44 -8.91 4.89 8.71
N GLU A 45 -8.26 3.88 9.29
CA GLU A 45 -8.28 3.63 10.73
C GLU A 45 -7.62 4.76 11.54
N ILE A 46 -6.50 5.29 11.06
CA ILE A 46 -5.82 6.42 11.71
C ILE A 46 -6.69 7.68 11.66
N LEU A 47 -7.30 7.99 10.53
CA LEU A 47 -8.18 9.15 10.40
C LEU A 47 -9.43 9.03 11.31
N LYS A 48 -10.01 7.83 11.43
CA LYS A 48 -11.06 7.55 12.41
C LYS A 48 -10.59 7.73 13.85
N LYS A 49 -9.38 7.25 14.21
CA LYS A 49 -8.77 7.47 15.53
C LYS A 49 -8.54 8.95 15.84
N LEU A 50 -8.31 9.79 14.82
CA LEU A 50 -8.19 11.24 14.94
C LEU A 50 -9.55 11.96 15.02
N GLY A 51 -10.67 11.23 14.94
CA GLY A 51 -12.02 11.79 15.05
C GLY A 51 -12.62 12.23 13.72
N HIS A 52 -12.01 11.89 12.57
CA HIS A 52 -12.52 12.27 11.26
C HIS A 52 -13.35 11.15 10.59
N HIS A 53 -14.07 11.50 9.53
CA HIS A 53 -14.89 10.59 8.73
C HIS A 53 -14.23 10.34 7.35
N PRO A 54 -13.30 9.38 7.24
CA PRO A 54 -12.68 9.04 5.95
C PRO A 54 -13.67 8.29 5.06
N ILE A 55 -13.72 8.70 3.79
CA ILE A 55 -14.43 8.01 2.71
C ILE A 55 -13.46 7.85 1.56
N VAL A 56 -13.25 6.64 1.10
CA VAL A 56 -12.35 6.35 -0.02
C VAL A 56 -13.13 6.44 -1.33
N LEU A 57 -12.60 7.19 -2.28
CA LEU A 57 -13.12 7.28 -3.64
C LEU A 57 -12.94 5.93 -4.34
N ASP A 58 -14.02 5.20 -4.58
CA ASP A 58 -13.96 3.90 -5.27
C ASP A 58 -13.74 4.10 -6.78
N TYR A 59 -12.55 4.61 -7.12
CA TYR A 59 -12.11 4.83 -8.48
C TYR A 59 -11.34 3.63 -9.02
N ILE A 60 -11.75 3.14 -10.18
CA ILE A 60 -11.17 2.01 -10.89
C ILE A 60 -10.52 2.54 -12.18
N PRO A 61 -9.19 2.76 -12.20
CA PRO A 61 -8.50 3.25 -13.39
C PRO A 61 -8.65 2.29 -14.58
N LYS A 62 -8.64 2.82 -15.79
CA LYS A 62 -8.79 2.03 -17.03
C LYS A 62 -7.81 0.87 -17.15
N ARG A 63 -6.61 0.98 -16.56
CA ARG A 63 -5.60 -0.09 -16.54
C ARG A 63 -6.02 -1.31 -15.71
N ILE A 64 -6.88 -1.10 -14.68
CA ILE A 64 -7.45 -2.15 -13.84
C ILE A 64 -8.85 -2.47 -14.37
N ASN A 65 -8.93 -3.06 -15.55
CA ASN A 65 -10.23 -3.36 -16.15
C ASN A 65 -10.57 -4.84 -16.00
N LEU A 66 -11.29 -5.17 -14.92
CA LEU A 66 -11.81 -6.52 -14.67
C LEU A 66 -12.57 -7.07 -15.89
N ASN A 67 -13.36 -6.23 -16.54
CA ASN A 67 -14.12 -6.66 -17.73
C ASN A 67 -13.19 -7.08 -18.88
N LYS A 68 -12.08 -6.36 -19.11
CA LYS A 68 -11.09 -6.78 -20.13
C LYS A 68 -10.43 -8.10 -19.78
N GLN A 69 -10.08 -8.32 -18.50
CA GLN A 69 -9.51 -9.57 -18.03
C GLN A 69 -10.50 -10.72 -18.22
N VAL A 70 -11.73 -10.54 -17.75
CA VAL A 70 -12.82 -11.53 -17.93
C VAL A 70 -13.13 -11.79 -19.38
N TRP A 71 -13.23 -10.74 -20.22
CA TRP A 71 -13.44 -10.90 -21.66
C TRP A 71 -12.28 -11.64 -22.35
N GLY A 72 -11.03 -11.36 -21.97
CA GLY A 72 -9.86 -12.09 -22.46
C GLY A 72 -9.95 -13.59 -22.14
N LEU A 73 -10.33 -13.94 -20.93
CA LEU A 73 -10.50 -15.32 -20.49
C LEU A 73 -11.71 -15.99 -21.16
N LEU A 74 -12.82 -15.29 -21.31
CA LEU A 74 -13.98 -15.77 -22.05
C LEU A 74 -13.67 -16.02 -23.53
N LYS A 75 -12.89 -15.12 -24.16
CA LYS A 75 -12.45 -15.32 -25.54
C LYS A 75 -11.60 -16.59 -25.68
N GLN A 76 -10.71 -16.89 -24.73
CA GLN A 76 -9.94 -18.13 -24.72
C GLN A 76 -10.86 -19.37 -24.51
N LEU A 77 -11.94 -19.23 -23.77
CA LEU A 77 -12.92 -20.29 -23.53
C LEU A 77 -13.77 -20.58 -24.79
N PHE A 78 -14.20 -19.55 -25.50
CA PHE A 78 -15.07 -19.69 -26.69
C PHE A 78 -14.30 -19.92 -28.00
N LEU A 79 -13.04 -19.53 -28.05
CA LEU A 79 -12.14 -19.70 -29.21
C LEU A 79 -10.83 -20.36 -28.77
N PRO A 80 -10.87 -21.57 -28.20
CA PRO A 80 -9.68 -22.24 -27.71
C PRO A 80 -8.84 -22.75 -28.88
N LYS A 81 -7.50 -22.64 -28.75
CA LYS A 81 -6.56 -23.29 -29.67
C LYS A 81 -6.17 -24.68 -29.19
N SER A 82 -6.42 -24.98 -27.89
CA SER A 82 -6.10 -26.25 -27.27
C SER A 82 -7.01 -26.54 -26.07
N LEU A 83 -7.08 -27.80 -25.62
CA LEU A 83 -7.73 -28.17 -24.33
C LEU A 83 -7.06 -27.48 -23.14
N GLY A 84 -5.76 -27.16 -23.23
CA GLY A 84 -5.02 -26.41 -22.22
C GLY A 84 -5.55 -24.99 -22.06
N ASP A 85 -5.96 -24.34 -23.14
CA ASP A 85 -6.55 -22.98 -23.11
C ASP A 85 -7.88 -22.95 -22.36
N ILE A 86 -8.72 -23.98 -22.58
CA ILE A 86 -10.01 -24.12 -21.88
C ILE A 86 -9.79 -24.25 -20.39
N LYS A 87 -8.92 -25.17 -19.96
CA LYS A 87 -8.60 -25.39 -18.53
C LYS A 87 -7.98 -24.13 -17.92
N GLY A 88 -7.08 -23.46 -18.66
CA GLY A 88 -6.46 -22.21 -18.25
C GLY A 88 -7.47 -21.06 -18.07
N ALA A 89 -8.40 -20.92 -19.01
CA ALA A 89 -9.44 -19.90 -18.97
C ALA A 89 -10.43 -20.11 -17.80
N ILE A 90 -10.91 -21.34 -17.59
CA ILE A 90 -11.79 -21.67 -16.45
C ILE A 90 -11.09 -21.35 -15.14
N ARG A 91 -9.84 -21.81 -14.97
CA ARG A 91 -9.05 -21.53 -13.77
C ARG A 91 -8.81 -20.03 -13.59
N GLY A 92 -8.46 -19.31 -14.65
CA GLY A 92 -8.26 -17.87 -14.63
C GLY A 92 -9.52 -17.12 -14.23
N LEU A 93 -10.71 -17.50 -14.74
CA LEU A 93 -11.99 -16.93 -14.35
C LEU A 93 -12.29 -17.16 -12.86
N ALA A 94 -12.12 -18.39 -12.39
CA ALA A 94 -12.32 -18.73 -10.98
C ALA A 94 -11.43 -17.89 -10.06
N ILE A 95 -10.13 -17.77 -10.37
CA ILE A 95 -9.18 -16.94 -9.63
C ILE A 95 -9.60 -15.47 -9.64
N THR A 96 -9.86 -14.90 -10.82
CA THR A 96 -10.23 -13.49 -10.98
C THR A 96 -11.49 -13.15 -10.18
N LEU A 97 -12.53 -14.00 -10.24
CA LEU A 97 -13.77 -13.79 -9.51
C LEU A 97 -13.59 -13.96 -7.99
N THR A 98 -12.76 -14.91 -7.56
CA THR A 98 -12.50 -15.13 -6.14
C THR A 98 -11.67 -14.01 -5.55
N ASN A 99 -10.61 -13.54 -6.24
CA ASN A 99 -9.85 -12.36 -5.85
C ASN A 99 -10.77 -11.14 -5.72
N TYR A 100 -11.56 -10.88 -6.75
CA TYR A 100 -12.52 -9.78 -6.72
C TYR A 100 -13.46 -9.85 -5.52
N ARG A 101 -13.99 -11.05 -5.20
CA ARG A 101 -14.87 -11.25 -4.04
C ARG A 101 -14.10 -11.01 -2.73
N CYS A 102 -12.91 -11.56 -2.59
CA CYS A 102 -12.09 -11.44 -1.40
C CYS A 102 -11.80 -9.96 -1.06
N TYR A 103 -11.25 -9.21 -2.02
CA TYR A 103 -10.96 -7.78 -1.83
C TYR A 103 -12.23 -6.95 -1.64
N ASN A 104 -13.28 -7.24 -2.40
CA ASN A 104 -14.53 -6.49 -2.28
C ASN A 104 -15.22 -6.73 -0.92
N THR A 105 -15.15 -7.94 -0.39
CA THR A 105 -15.64 -8.28 0.96
C THR A 105 -14.84 -7.54 2.03
N PHE A 106 -13.51 -7.57 1.93
CA PHE A 106 -12.61 -6.82 2.81
C PHE A 106 -12.96 -5.33 2.80
N PHE A 107 -13.00 -4.68 1.64
CA PHE A 107 -13.29 -3.25 1.55
C PHE A 107 -14.67 -2.88 2.08
N LYS A 108 -15.70 -3.67 1.78
CA LYS A 108 -17.06 -3.42 2.31
C LYS A 108 -17.14 -3.51 3.84
N ARG A 109 -16.33 -4.38 4.44
CA ARG A 109 -16.28 -4.57 5.89
C ARG A 109 -15.47 -3.49 6.59
N GLU A 110 -14.32 -3.12 6.02
CA GLU A 110 -13.30 -2.35 6.74
C GLU A 110 -13.23 -0.88 6.35
N VAL A 111 -13.68 -0.51 5.14
CA VAL A 111 -13.44 0.81 4.58
C VAL A 111 -14.74 1.43 4.08
N SER A 112 -15.00 2.67 4.46
CA SER A 112 -16.11 3.44 3.86
C SER A 112 -15.75 3.83 2.44
N LEU A 113 -16.52 3.38 1.45
CA LEU A 113 -16.32 3.64 0.03
C LEU A 113 -17.44 4.51 -0.54
N THR A 114 -17.13 5.31 -1.54
CA THR A 114 -18.15 5.89 -2.43
C THR A 114 -18.77 4.80 -3.32
N ARG A 115 -19.71 5.16 -4.18
CA ARG A 115 -20.03 4.32 -5.35
C ARG A 115 -18.82 4.21 -6.27
N LYS A 116 -18.81 3.22 -7.18
CA LYS A 116 -17.72 3.00 -8.14
C LYS A 116 -17.73 4.05 -9.25
N TYR A 117 -16.52 4.47 -9.63
CA TYR A 117 -16.25 5.36 -10.75
C TYR A 117 -15.18 4.77 -11.66
N TYR A 118 -15.31 4.97 -12.98
CA TYR A 118 -14.44 4.36 -13.98
C TYR A 118 -13.69 5.37 -14.86
N SER A 119 -13.98 6.65 -14.69
CA SER A 119 -13.32 7.72 -15.44
C SER A 119 -13.27 9.01 -14.63
N TYR A 120 -12.33 9.89 -15.01
CA TYR A 120 -12.29 11.26 -14.49
C TYR A 120 -13.62 11.99 -14.68
N LYS A 121 -14.25 11.85 -15.87
CA LYS A 121 -15.53 12.51 -16.15
C LYS A 121 -16.65 12.06 -15.21
N ASP A 122 -16.67 10.77 -14.83
CA ASP A 122 -17.67 10.24 -13.88
C ASP A 122 -17.47 10.80 -12.48
N VAL A 123 -16.21 10.90 -12.03
CA VAL A 123 -15.87 11.48 -10.72
C VAL A 123 -16.21 12.97 -10.69
N ALA A 124 -15.81 13.73 -11.73
CA ALA A 124 -16.06 15.16 -11.80
C ALA A 124 -17.56 15.50 -11.82
N LYS A 125 -18.37 14.72 -12.57
CA LYS A 125 -19.83 14.91 -12.61
C LYS A 125 -20.53 14.57 -11.29
N ALA A 126 -19.92 13.74 -10.45
CA ALA A 126 -20.52 13.29 -9.19
C ALA A 126 -20.58 14.38 -8.13
N ASN A 127 -19.78 15.45 -8.27
CA ASN A 127 -19.72 16.60 -7.35
C ASN A 127 -19.70 16.15 -5.87
N ILE A 128 -18.76 15.26 -5.54
CA ILE A 128 -18.64 14.67 -4.19
C ILE A 128 -18.12 15.74 -3.23
N LEU A 129 -18.93 16.12 -2.26
CA LEU A 129 -18.55 17.12 -1.26
C LEU A 129 -17.77 16.47 -0.12
N ALA A 130 -16.70 17.14 0.30
CA ALA A 130 -15.88 16.80 1.47
C ALA A 130 -15.25 18.08 2.03
N ASP A 131 -14.92 18.05 3.33
CA ASP A 131 -14.23 19.17 3.98
C ASP A 131 -12.75 19.20 3.56
N VAL A 132 -12.16 18.00 3.38
CA VAL A 132 -10.78 17.81 2.92
C VAL A 132 -10.75 16.74 1.83
N TYR A 133 -10.07 17.05 0.73
CA TYR A 133 -9.74 16.10 -0.33
C TYR A 133 -8.30 15.67 -0.15
N MET A 134 -8.07 14.36 -0.02
CA MET A 134 -6.75 13.81 0.27
C MET A 134 -6.29 12.85 -0.83
N THR A 135 -5.12 13.12 -1.41
CA THR A 135 -4.40 12.08 -2.15
C THR A 135 -3.73 11.16 -1.13
N GLY A 136 -4.11 9.89 -1.13
CA GLY A 136 -3.53 8.90 -0.21
C GLY A 136 -2.20 8.33 -0.69
N SER A 137 -1.73 7.31 0.02
CA SER A 137 -0.46 6.65 -0.29
C SER A 137 -0.51 5.82 -1.58
N ASP A 138 0.60 5.11 -1.83
CA ASP A 138 0.89 4.30 -3.00
C ASP A 138 1.35 5.12 -4.24
N GLN A 139 1.62 4.46 -5.36
CA GLN A 139 2.20 5.05 -6.58
C GLN A 139 1.19 5.88 -7.37
N VAL A 140 0.39 6.68 -6.68
CA VAL A 140 -0.69 7.50 -7.24
C VAL A 140 -0.19 8.52 -8.27
N TRP A 141 1.05 9.02 -8.10
CA TRP A 141 1.67 10.01 -8.99
C TRP A 141 2.71 9.40 -9.94
N ASN A 142 2.80 8.07 -10.03
CA ASN A 142 3.69 7.40 -10.97
C ASN A 142 3.10 7.36 -12.37
N SER A 143 3.53 8.27 -13.25
CA SER A 143 3.04 8.37 -14.63
C SER A 143 3.36 7.14 -15.47
N THR A 144 4.49 6.47 -15.23
CA THR A 144 4.84 5.22 -15.92
C THR A 144 3.86 4.10 -15.55
N TYR A 145 3.58 3.95 -14.25
CA TYR A 145 2.66 2.94 -13.76
C TYR A 145 1.19 3.22 -14.15
N ASN A 146 0.80 4.50 -14.20
CA ASN A 146 -0.56 4.92 -14.54
C ASN A 146 -0.78 5.09 -16.06
N HIS A 147 0.25 4.91 -16.90
CA HIS A 147 0.22 5.18 -18.34
C HIS A 147 -0.13 6.66 -18.65
N GLY A 148 0.43 7.59 -17.89
CA GLY A 148 0.23 9.01 -17.96
C GLY A 148 -0.13 9.64 -16.60
N ILE A 149 -0.41 10.94 -16.60
CA ILE A 149 -0.89 11.66 -15.42
C ILE A 149 -2.36 11.35 -15.20
N ASP A 150 -2.69 10.65 -14.11
CA ASP A 150 -4.09 10.38 -13.74
C ASP A 150 -4.65 11.51 -12.87
N SER A 151 -5.43 12.38 -13.50
CA SER A 151 -6.00 13.59 -12.86
C SER A 151 -6.88 13.30 -11.63
N VAL A 152 -7.40 12.07 -11.48
CA VAL A 152 -8.20 11.68 -10.29
C VAL A 152 -7.29 11.58 -9.06
N PHE A 153 -6.10 11.02 -9.22
CA PHE A 153 -5.12 10.94 -8.13
C PHE A 153 -4.46 12.27 -7.79
N PHE A 154 -4.56 13.26 -8.68
CA PHE A 154 -4.16 14.65 -8.42
C PHE A 154 -5.34 15.54 -7.98
N LEU A 155 -6.48 14.97 -7.62
CA LEU A 155 -7.66 15.68 -7.11
C LEU A 155 -8.15 16.80 -8.05
N LYS A 156 -7.93 16.68 -9.37
CA LYS A 156 -8.36 17.69 -10.35
C LYS A 156 -9.88 17.90 -10.36
N PHE A 157 -10.64 16.89 -9.93
CA PHE A 157 -12.10 16.94 -9.82
C PHE A 157 -12.61 17.74 -8.61
N ALA A 158 -11.76 17.95 -7.60
CA ALA A 158 -12.13 18.68 -6.38
C ALA A 158 -12.33 20.18 -6.69
N PRO A 159 -13.32 20.85 -6.05
CA PRO A 159 -13.54 22.28 -6.24
C PRO A 159 -12.28 23.10 -6.02
N GLU A 160 -12.13 24.21 -6.74
CA GLU A 160 -10.88 25.02 -6.71
C GLU A 160 -10.56 25.49 -5.28
N GLN A 161 -11.55 26.00 -4.57
CA GLN A 161 -11.41 26.56 -3.22
C GLN A 161 -11.43 25.51 -2.10
N SER A 162 -11.48 24.20 -2.43
CA SER A 162 -11.49 23.16 -1.42
C SER A 162 -10.09 22.87 -0.89
N ARG A 163 -10.01 22.44 0.37
CA ARG A 163 -8.77 22.00 1.00
C ARG A 163 -8.29 20.70 0.35
N LYS A 164 -7.07 20.71 -0.16
CA LYS A 164 -6.43 19.57 -0.83
C LYS A 164 -5.09 19.29 -0.16
N ILE A 165 -4.90 18.06 0.29
CA ILE A 165 -3.63 17.63 0.87
C ILE A 165 -3.20 16.30 0.25
N SER A 166 -1.92 15.96 0.36
CA SER A 166 -1.49 14.59 0.11
C SER A 166 -0.90 13.96 1.37
N TYR A 167 -1.17 12.70 1.57
CA TYR A 167 -0.55 11.91 2.62
C TYR A 167 0.21 10.73 2.03
N SER A 168 1.55 10.79 2.14
CA SER A 168 2.44 9.69 1.72
C SER A 168 2.25 9.26 0.25
N ALA A 169 1.92 10.22 -0.64
CA ALA A 169 1.82 9.94 -2.07
C ALA A 169 3.20 9.54 -2.64
N SER A 170 3.21 8.74 -3.71
CA SER A 170 4.47 8.25 -4.28
C SER A 170 4.53 8.45 -5.78
N PHE A 171 5.68 8.95 -6.24
CA PHE A 171 6.04 8.97 -7.67
C PHE A 171 6.67 7.65 -8.10
N GLY A 172 7.33 6.92 -7.18
CA GLY A 172 8.05 5.70 -7.49
C GLY A 172 9.18 5.88 -8.52
N LYS A 173 9.61 7.10 -8.76
CA LYS A 173 10.65 7.54 -9.69
C LYS A 173 11.72 8.35 -8.96
N GLU A 174 12.89 8.49 -9.56
CA GLU A 174 13.94 9.40 -9.06
C GLU A 174 13.74 10.85 -9.55
N LYS A 175 13.20 11.02 -10.76
CA LYS A 175 12.91 12.32 -11.38
C LYS A 175 11.69 12.20 -12.29
N LEU A 176 11.07 13.34 -12.58
CA LEU A 176 10.02 13.45 -13.59
C LEU A 176 10.65 13.53 -15.00
N ASP A 177 9.94 12.96 -15.95
CA ASP A 177 10.23 13.18 -17.36
C ASP A 177 9.80 14.61 -17.75
N ASP A 178 10.46 15.24 -18.76
CA ASP A 178 10.22 16.64 -19.10
C ASP A 178 8.77 16.93 -19.51
N TRP A 179 8.14 15.98 -20.20
CA TRP A 179 6.76 16.09 -20.65
C TRP A 179 5.74 16.22 -19.52
N GLU A 180 6.02 15.66 -18.32
CA GLU A 180 5.08 15.62 -17.20
C GLU A 180 5.28 16.75 -16.18
N LYS A 181 6.44 17.43 -16.17
CA LYS A 181 6.83 18.43 -15.17
C LYS A 181 5.81 19.56 -15.03
N ASN A 182 5.46 20.20 -16.14
CA ASN A 182 4.59 21.38 -16.15
C ASN A 182 3.17 21.05 -15.67
N GLU A 183 2.60 19.94 -16.16
CA GLU A 183 1.24 19.54 -15.74
C GLU A 183 1.24 19.08 -14.28
N THR A 184 2.24 18.32 -13.85
CA THR A 184 2.40 17.88 -12.45
C THR A 184 2.52 19.10 -11.52
N LYS A 185 3.33 20.10 -11.88
CA LYS A 185 3.45 21.35 -11.11
C LYS A 185 2.10 22.03 -10.94
N LYS A 186 1.38 22.31 -12.03
CA LYS A 186 0.06 22.95 -11.99
C LYS A 186 -0.95 22.22 -11.12
N LEU A 187 -0.90 20.88 -11.11
CA LEU A 187 -1.79 20.06 -10.30
C LEU A 187 -1.41 20.14 -8.82
N LEU A 188 -0.12 20.14 -8.48
CA LEU A 188 0.38 20.18 -7.10
C LEU A 188 0.29 21.59 -6.48
N GLU A 189 0.36 22.66 -7.27
CA GLU A 189 0.14 24.06 -6.80
C GLU A 189 -1.24 24.26 -6.17
N ARG A 190 -2.18 23.36 -6.42
CA ARG A 190 -3.53 23.38 -5.83
C ARG A 190 -3.60 22.78 -4.42
N TYR A 191 -2.49 22.21 -3.90
CA TYR A 191 -2.45 21.56 -2.59
C TYR A 191 -2.00 22.53 -1.51
N GLU A 192 -2.71 22.53 -0.37
CA GLU A 192 -2.31 23.28 0.82
C GLU A 192 -1.10 22.64 1.53
N ALA A 193 -1.03 21.29 1.51
CA ALA A 193 0.06 20.56 2.11
C ALA A 193 0.40 19.30 1.29
N ILE A 194 1.68 19.15 0.99
CA ILE A 194 2.17 18.01 0.20
C ILE A 194 3.07 17.14 1.09
N SER A 195 2.72 15.87 1.20
CA SER A 195 3.63 14.87 1.74
C SER A 195 3.77 13.66 0.83
N VAL A 196 4.97 13.09 0.81
CA VAL A 196 5.36 11.96 -0.02
C VAL A 196 5.97 10.86 0.83
N ARG A 197 6.02 9.64 0.28
CA ARG A 197 6.49 8.45 0.97
C ARG A 197 8.01 8.26 0.92
N GLU A 198 8.66 8.80 -0.11
CA GLU A 198 10.09 8.57 -0.39
C GLU A 198 10.86 9.88 -0.58
N LEU A 199 12.18 9.82 -0.28
CA LEU A 199 13.09 10.97 -0.42
C LEU A 199 13.18 11.46 -1.86
N SER A 200 13.18 10.57 -2.85
CA SER A 200 13.15 10.95 -4.26
C SER A 200 11.90 11.75 -4.62
N GLY A 201 10.74 11.39 -4.05
CA GLY A 201 9.50 12.13 -4.21
C GLY A 201 9.60 13.56 -3.65
N LYS A 202 10.26 13.75 -2.50
CA LYS A 202 10.55 15.07 -1.96
C LYS A 202 11.45 15.87 -2.91
N GLY A 203 12.50 15.25 -3.45
CA GLY A 203 13.36 15.87 -4.47
C GLY A 203 12.54 16.37 -5.66
N ILE A 204 11.67 15.52 -6.22
CA ILE A 204 10.79 15.87 -7.33
C ILE A 204 9.91 17.10 -7.01
N VAL A 205 9.26 17.14 -5.85
CA VAL A 205 8.36 18.26 -5.49
C VAL A 205 9.16 19.54 -5.25
N ASN A 206 10.35 19.44 -4.64
CA ASN A 206 11.25 20.58 -4.45
C ASN A 206 11.77 21.12 -5.80
N ASP A 207 12.10 20.28 -6.77
CA ASP A 207 12.52 20.68 -8.13
C ASP A 207 11.40 21.41 -8.88
N LEU A 208 10.14 21.17 -8.52
CA LEU A 208 9.00 21.94 -9.02
C LEU A 208 8.80 23.27 -8.27
N GLY A 209 9.62 23.59 -7.25
CA GLY A 209 9.54 24.79 -6.45
C GLY A 209 8.46 24.76 -5.36
N LEU A 210 8.02 23.60 -4.93
CA LEU A 210 6.94 23.42 -3.95
C LEU A 210 7.46 22.82 -2.63
N PRO A 211 6.90 23.23 -1.47
CA PRO A 211 7.25 22.62 -0.18
C PRO A 211 6.71 21.20 -0.05
N CYS A 212 7.51 20.31 0.54
CA CYS A 212 7.13 18.91 0.69
C CYS A 212 7.75 18.27 1.93
N GLN A 213 6.97 17.43 2.62
CA GLN A 213 7.44 16.63 3.75
C GLN A 213 7.47 15.14 3.39
N VAL A 214 8.52 14.41 3.82
CA VAL A 214 8.51 12.95 3.78
C VAL A 214 7.81 12.42 5.03
N VAL A 215 6.84 11.53 4.84
CA VAL A 215 6.10 10.86 5.90
C VAL A 215 6.06 9.35 5.65
N LEU A 216 5.82 8.59 6.70
CA LEU A 216 5.70 7.14 6.59
C LEU A 216 4.45 6.73 5.81
N ASP A 217 4.55 5.60 5.10
CA ASP A 217 3.37 4.92 4.57
C ASP A 217 2.37 4.62 5.69
N PRO A 218 1.06 4.73 5.45
CA PRO A 218 0.02 4.47 6.46
C PRO A 218 0.17 3.15 7.20
N THR A 219 0.71 2.11 6.55
CA THR A 219 0.92 0.80 7.19
C THR A 219 1.82 0.87 8.43
N PHE A 220 2.69 1.86 8.53
CA PHE A 220 3.53 2.08 9.70
C PHE A 220 2.82 2.82 10.83
N LEU A 221 1.74 3.54 10.57
CA LEU A 221 1.00 4.31 11.60
C LEU A 221 0.22 3.39 12.55
N LEU A 222 -0.15 2.20 12.10
CA LEU A 222 -0.59 1.12 12.96
C LEU A 222 0.66 0.35 13.40
N ASN A 223 0.93 0.30 14.71
CA ASN A 223 2.08 -0.44 15.23
C ASN A 223 1.83 -1.96 15.22
N LYS A 224 2.85 -2.75 15.62
CA LYS A 224 2.76 -4.22 15.65
C LYS A 224 1.55 -4.74 16.45
N GLU A 225 1.28 -4.15 17.61
CA GLU A 225 0.16 -4.57 18.47
C GLU A 225 -1.20 -4.18 17.86
N ASP A 226 -1.26 -3.02 17.20
CA ASP A 226 -2.44 -2.61 16.43
C ASP A 226 -2.74 -3.62 15.31
N TRP A 227 -1.74 -4.04 14.55
CA TRP A 227 -1.89 -5.03 13.49
C TRP A 227 -2.24 -6.41 14.03
N LYS A 228 -1.60 -6.86 15.12
CA LYS A 228 -1.89 -8.14 15.77
C LYS A 228 -3.35 -8.24 16.21
N LYS A 229 -3.91 -7.17 16.78
CA LYS A 229 -5.32 -7.13 17.20
C LYS A 229 -6.30 -7.21 16.02
N ARG A 230 -5.88 -6.82 14.82
CA ARG A 230 -6.71 -6.78 13.60
C ARG A 230 -6.49 -7.95 12.68
N SER A 231 -5.39 -8.69 12.85
CA SER A 231 -5.07 -9.84 12.01
C SER A 231 -6.11 -10.94 12.15
N LEU A 232 -6.42 -11.58 11.03
CA LEU A 232 -7.24 -12.78 11.00
C LEU A 232 -6.34 -14.02 11.09
N SER A 233 -6.55 -14.84 12.11
CA SER A 233 -5.73 -16.01 12.34
C SER A 233 -5.89 -17.07 11.25
N HIS A 234 -4.77 -17.72 10.91
CA HIS A 234 -4.75 -18.93 10.12
C HIS A 234 -4.14 -20.09 10.90
N HIS A 235 -4.55 -21.30 10.57
CA HIS A 235 -4.04 -22.52 11.21
C HIS A 235 -2.84 -23.04 10.42
N GLU A 236 -1.64 -22.63 10.82
CA GLU A 236 -0.38 -23.14 10.28
C GLU A 236 0.48 -23.70 11.41
N LYS A 237 0.99 -24.91 11.21
CA LYS A 237 1.85 -25.59 12.17
C LYS A 237 3.31 -25.61 11.75
N ASP A 238 3.56 -25.44 10.46
CA ASP A 238 4.90 -25.47 9.91
C ASP A 238 5.65 -24.16 10.18
N LYS A 239 6.93 -24.23 10.47
CA LYS A 239 7.84 -23.11 10.42
C LYS A 239 8.17 -22.81 8.96
N TYR A 240 8.24 -21.53 8.61
CA TYR A 240 8.46 -21.15 7.21
C TYR A 240 9.20 -19.83 7.05
N VAL A 241 9.83 -19.69 5.90
CA VAL A 241 10.29 -18.43 5.30
C VAL A 241 9.18 -17.94 4.40
N LEU A 242 8.78 -16.68 4.55
CA LEU A 242 7.71 -16.05 3.77
C LEU A 242 8.29 -15.24 2.61
N ILE A 243 7.91 -15.58 1.39
CA ILE A 243 8.17 -14.73 0.21
C ILE A 243 6.99 -13.78 0.01
N TYR A 244 7.29 -12.48 -0.07
CA TYR A 244 6.33 -11.45 -0.49
C TYR A 244 6.89 -10.65 -1.67
N SER A 245 6.52 -11.07 -2.88
CA SER A 245 7.01 -10.51 -4.14
C SER A 245 5.88 -10.12 -5.07
N VAL A 246 5.95 -8.92 -5.65
CA VAL A 246 5.04 -8.42 -6.70
C VAL A 246 5.68 -8.44 -8.09
N GLU A 247 6.95 -8.88 -8.18
CA GLU A 247 7.69 -8.94 -9.44
C GLU A 247 7.17 -10.06 -10.35
N PRO A 248 7.20 -9.87 -11.68
CA PRO A 248 6.84 -10.92 -12.63
C PRO A 248 7.82 -12.12 -12.59
N ASP A 249 9.12 -11.82 -12.53
CA ASP A 249 10.16 -12.85 -12.33
C ASP A 249 10.43 -13.03 -10.83
N LYS A 250 10.18 -14.23 -10.35
CA LYS A 250 10.30 -14.60 -8.95
C LYS A 250 11.48 -15.54 -8.68
N GLN A 251 12.20 -15.96 -9.73
CA GLN A 251 13.20 -17.03 -9.61
C GLN A 251 14.32 -16.66 -8.63
N SER A 252 14.86 -15.44 -8.72
CA SER A 252 15.92 -14.97 -7.82
C SER A 252 15.45 -14.86 -6.37
N VAL A 253 14.22 -14.39 -6.15
CA VAL A 253 13.63 -14.28 -4.80
C VAL A 253 13.40 -15.68 -4.20
N ILE A 254 12.95 -16.65 -5.00
CA ILE A 254 12.72 -18.04 -4.58
C ILE A 254 14.06 -18.70 -4.22
N GLN A 255 15.10 -18.52 -5.04
CA GLN A 255 16.44 -19.07 -4.74
C GLN A 255 16.97 -18.56 -3.42
N VAL A 256 16.91 -17.24 -3.19
CA VAL A 256 17.34 -16.63 -1.93
C VAL A 256 16.52 -17.17 -0.75
N ALA A 257 15.20 -17.28 -0.89
CA ALA A 257 14.33 -17.81 0.16
C ALA A 257 14.64 -19.30 0.45
N ARG A 258 14.96 -20.09 -0.57
CA ARG A 258 15.32 -21.50 -0.41
C ARG A 258 16.62 -21.66 0.37
N PHE A 259 17.68 -20.90 0.03
CA PHE A 259 18.94 -20.91 0.79
C PHE A 259 18.73 -20.58 2.28
N ILE A 260 17.88 -19.59 2.58
CA ILE A 260 17.56 -19.23 3.96
C ILE A 260 16.76 -20.34 4.65
N ALA A 261 15.75 -20.89 3.98
CA ALA A 261 14.87 -21.91 4.51
C ALA A 261 15.64 -23.22 4.82
N ASP A 262 16.56 -23.61 3.93
CA ASP A 262 17.42 -24.79 4.14
C ASP A 262 18.32 -24.61 5.37
N LYS A 263 18.90 -23.40 5.55
CA LYS A 263 19.72 -23.10 6.75
C LYS A 263 18.90 -23.09 8.04
N LEU A 264 17.65 -22.63 7.98
CA LEU A 264 16.74 -22.58 9.14
C LEU A 264 15.95 -23.88 9.34
N ASN A 265 16.12 -24.88 8.48
CA ASN A 265 15.34 -26.11 8.45
C ASN A 265 13.82 -25.84 8.46
N THR A 266 13.35 -25.03 7.52
CA THR A 266 11.97 -24.58 7.42
C THR A 266 11.43 -24.73 5.98
N LYS A 267 10.12 -24.59 5.82
CA LYS A 267 9.45 -24.54 4.51
C LYS A 267 9.54 -23.13 3.87
N VAL A 268 9.28 -23.07 2.57
CA VAL A 268 9.12 -21.80 1.84
C VAL A 268 7.67 -21.59 1.49
N PHE A 269 7.06 -20.54 2.01
CA PHE A 269 5.71 -20.10 1.67
C PHE A 269 5.78 -18.85 0.83
N MET A 270 4.89 -18.70 -0.15
CA MET A 270 4.88 -17.54 -1.04
C MET A 270 3.50 -16.95 -1.17
N VAL A 271 3.39 -15.65 -0.94
CA VAL A 271 2.18 -14.88 -1.25
C VAL A 271 2.12 -14.68 -2.76
N GLU A 272 1.04 -15.17 -3.37
CA GLU A 272 0.86 -15.13 -4.81
C GLU A 272 -0.62 -14.97 -5.17
N TRP A 273 -0.88 -14.22 -6.22
CA TRP A 273 -2.24 -13.96 -6.72
C TRP A 273 -2.72 -15.00 -7.73
N GLY A 274 -1.81 -15.79 -8.28
CA GLY A 274 -2.10 -16.92 -9.16
C GLY A 274 -2.01 -18.27 -8.41
N HIS A 275 -2.29 -19.35 -9.14
CA HIS A 275 -2.19 -20.70 -8.56
C HIS A 275 -1.12 -21.55 -9.28
N LYS A 276 -0.18 -20.91 -9.97
CA LYS A 276 0.93 -21.66 -10.59
C LYS A 276 1.89 -22.07 -9.48
N PRO A 277 2.18 -23.36 -9.32
CA PRO A 277 3.24 -23.79 -8.43
C PRO A 277 4.59 -23.31 -8.97
N TYR A 278 5.47 -22.93 -8.06
CA TYR A 278 6.85 -22.59 -8.38
C TYR A 278 7.78 -23.63 -7.79
N ALA A 279 8.77 -24.09 -8.56
CA ALA A 279 9.82 -24.95 -8.04
C ALA A 279 10.55 -24.23 -6.89
N GLY A 280 10.76 -24.92 -5.76
CA GLY A 280 11.38 -24.35 -4.58
C GLY A 280 10.40 -23.66 -3.62
N VAL A 281 9.09 -23.67 -3.88
CA VAL A 281 8.04 -23.16 -2.99
C VAL A 281 7.18 -24.33 -2.50
N ASP A 282 7.07 -24.46 -1.18
CA ASP A 282 6.34 -25.58 -0.56
C ASP A 282 4.84 -25.27 -0.43
N LYS A 283 4.47 -23.99 -0.25
CA LYS A 283 3.07 -23.58 -0.14
C LYS A 283 2.81 -22.20 -0.75
N MET A 284 1.75 -22.13 -1.54
CA MET A 284 1.24 -20.88 -2.10
C MET A 284 0.13 -20.32 -1.21
N ILE A 285 0.24 -19.05 -0.86
CA ILE A 285 -0.77 -18.28 -0.10
C ILE A 285 -1.49 -17.38 -1.10
N SER A 286 -2.72 -17.70 -1.42
CA SER A 286 -3.53 -16.97 -2.37
C SER A 286 -4.98 -16.89 -1.93
N LEU A 287 -5.72 -15.90 -2.45
CA LEU A 287 -7.16 -15.75 -2.23
C LEU A 287 -7.54 -15.64 -0.74
N VAL A 288 -6.66 -15.10 0.08
CA VAL A 288 -6.90 -14.86 1.50
C VAL A 288 -7.33 -13.43 1.76
N ASP A 289 -8.00 -13.21 2.90
CA ASP A 289 -8.34 -11.86 3.35
C ASP A 289 -7.06 -11.02 3.57
N PRO A 290 -7.01 -9.74 3.17
CA PRO A 290 -5.83 -8.90 3.40
C PRO A 290 -5.33 -8.88 4.85
N LEU A 291 -6.22 -8.93 5.85
CA LEU A 291 -5.81 -9.00 7.27
C LEU A 291 -5.19 -10.34 7.66
N MET A 292 -5.47 -11.42 6.93
CA MET A 292 -4.83 -12.72 7.16
C MET A 292 -3.34 -12.70 6.74
N ILE A 293 -2.97 -11.87 5.77
CA ILE A 293 -1.56 -11.68 5.38
C ILE A 293 -0.72 -11.20 6.57
N ILE A 294 -1.30 -10.35 7.42
CA ILE A 294 -0.61 -9.89 8.65
C ILE A 294 -0.27 -11.07 9.56
N ASP A 295 -1.17 -12.04 9.71
CA ASP A 295 -0.91 -13.22 10.54
C ASP A 295 0.20 -14.12 9.95
N TYR A 296 0.26 -14.26 8.61
CA TYR A 296 1.39 -14.92 7.95
C TYR A 296 2.73 -14.20 8.22
N PHE A 297 2.76 -12.87 8.21
CA PHE A 297 3.95 -12.14 8.62
C PHE A 297 4.27 -12.32 10.10
N LEU A 298 3.29 -12.34 10.99
CA LEU A 298 3.52 -12.51 12.43
C LEU A 298 4.09 -13.90 12.78
N LYS A 299 3.74 -14.93 12.04
CA LYS A 299 4.13 -16.33 12.30
C LYS A 299 5.39 -16.79 11.57
N THR A 300 5.83 -16.08 10.52
CA THR A 300 7.03 -16.49 9.77
C THR A 300 8.32 -16.34 10.59
N GLU A 301 9.27 -17.23 10.35
CA GLU A 301 10.63 -17.14 10.93
C GLU A 301 11.46 -16.05 10.24
N PHE A 302 11.32 -15.91 8.91
CA PHE A 302 12.06 -14.96 8.11
C PHE A 302 11.23 -14.48 6.93
N VAL A 303 11.47 -13.24 6.45
CA VAL A 303 10.80 -12.70 5.27
C VAL A 303 11.81 -12.40 4.16
N VAL A 304 11.51 -12.86 2.95
CA VAL A 304 12.20 -12.45 1.72
C VAL A 304 11.22 -11.62 0.89
N ALA A 305 11.44 -10.32 0.85
CA ALA A 305 10.58 -9.38 0.15
C ALA A 305 11.23 -8.87 -1.14
N SER A 306 10.46 -8.55 -2.16
CA SER A 306 10.91 -7.75 -3.32
C SER A 306 9.96 -6.59 -3.60
N SER A 307 9.24 -6.13 -2.58
CA SER A 307 8.30 -5.03 -2.71
C SER A 307 8.38 -4.09 -1.52
N PHE A 308 7.95 -2.85 -1.74
CA PHE A 308 7.88 -1.87 -0.64
C PHE A 308 7.04 -2.38 0.54
N HIS A 309 5.81 -2.85 0.29
CA HIS A 309 4.94 -3.29 1.39
C HIS A 309 5.43 -4.56 2.09
N GLY A 310 6.07 -5.48 1.38
CA GLY A 310 6.73 -6.62 2.02
C GLY A 310 7.82 -6.19 2.99
N THR A 311 8.67 -5.24 2.57
CA THR A 311 9.70 -4.63 3.41
C THR A 311 9.08 -3.86 4.59
N ALA A 312 8.08 -3.02 4.31
CA ALA A 312 7.41 -2.19 5.32
C ALA A 312 6.76 -3.04 6.42
N LEU A 313 6.02 -4.08 6.04
CA LEU A 313 5.42 -5.00 7.01
C LEU A 313 6.46 -5.78 7.81
N SER A 314 7.58 -6.19 7.18
CA SER A 314 8.67 -6.86 7.88
C SER A 314 9.26 -5.98 8.97
N ILE A 315 9.57 -4.72 8.66
CA ILE A 315 10.08 -3.74 9.62
C ILE A 315 9.07 -3.50 10.73
N ASN A 316 7.83 -3.20 10.36
CA ASN A 316 6.78 -2.80 11.29
C ASN A 316 6.37 -3.93 12.26
N LEU A 317 6.41 -5.19 11.80
CA LEU A 317 6.08 -6.38 12.59
C LEU A 317 7.30 -7.00 13.27
N CYS A 318 8.47 -6.35 13.20
CA CYS A 318 9.73 -6.77 13.81
C CYS A 318 10.16 -8.18 13.34
N LYS A 319 10.14 -8.44 12.03
CA LYS A 319 10.56 -9.71 11.45
C LYS A 319 12.00 -9.66 10.96
N GLN A 320 12.75 -10.77 11.12
CA GLN A 320 14.00 -10.92 10.41
C GLN A 320 13.70 -10.98 8.92
N PHE A 321 14.41 -10.18 8.12
CA PHE A 321 14.09 -10.08 6.69
C PHE A 321 15.28 -9.62 5.86
N ILE A 322 15.15 -9.82 4.57
CA ILE A 322 15.89 -9.12 3.52
C ILE A 322 14.92 -8.64 2.43
N SER A 323 15.33 -7.60 1.74
CA SER A 323 14.66 -7.08 0.55
C SER A 323 15.55 -7.35 -0.65
N VAL A 324 15.05 -8.13 -1.60
CA VAL A 324 15.75 -8.41 -2.86
C VAL A 324 15.50 -7.24 -3.81
N ALA A 325 16.59 -6.63 -4.28
CA ALA A 325 16.51 -5.48 -5.16
C ALA A 325 15.81 -5.85 -6.48
N GLN A 326 14.89 -5.01 -6.91
CA GLN A 326 14.22 -5.11 -8.19
C GLN A 326 15.06 -4.51 -9.32
N ALA A 327 14.78 -4.88 -10.56
CA ALA A 327 15.40 -4.24 -11.72
C ALA A 327 15.08 -2.73 -11.80
N ARG A 328 13.93 -2.31 -11.27
CA ARG A 328 13.46 -0.91 -11.25
C ARG A 328 12.72 -0.61 -9.94
N PHE A 329 12.56 0.69 -9.61
CA PHE A 329 11.67 1.17 -8.52
C PHE A 329 12.12 0.84 -7.09
N ASN A 330 13.43 0.78 -6.83
CA ASN A 330 13.97 0.54 -5.48
C ASN A 330 13.93 1.77 -4.57
N THR A 331 13.63 2.96 -5.08
CA THR A 331 13.68 4.24 -4.34
C THR A 331 12.91 4.21 -3.03
N ARG A 332 11.73 3.61 -3.04
CA ARG A 332 10.84 3.49 -1.86
C ARG A 332 11.41 2.57 -0.79
N VAL A 333 11.98 1.43 -1.22
CA VAL A 333 12.62 0.47 -0.30
C VAL A 333 13.88 1.07 0.30
N LYS A 334 14.72 1.70 -0.53
CA LYS A 334 15.92 2.43 -0.06
C LYS A 334 15.55 3.47 0.98
N SER A 335 14.57 4.33 0.68
CA SER A 335 14.14 5.41 1.58
C SER A 335 13.71 4.91 2.95
N ILE A 336 12.90 3.85 3.04
CA ILE A 336 12.48 3.33 4.36
C ILE A 336 13.63 2.65 5.10
N LEU A 337 14.51 1.92 4.40
CA LEU A 337 15.66 1.29 5.01
C LEU A 337 16.66 2.32 5.55
N GLU A 338 16.83 3.46 4.88
CA GLU A 338 17.63 4.59 5.37
C GLU A 338 17.01 5.21 6.63
N ILE A 339 15.71 5.46 6.65
CA ILE A 339 14.99 6.00 7.83
C ILE A 339 15.23 5.13 9.07
N VAL A 340 15.20 3.81 8.92
CA VAL A 340 15.36 2.87 10.04
C VAL A 340 16.79 2.36 10.23
N ASN A 341 17.76 2.89 9.48
CA ASN A 341 19.17 2.51 9.51
C ASN A 341 19.44 1.00 9.23
N LEU A 342 18.79 0.49 8.19
CA LEU A 342 18.97 -0.90 7.74
C LEU A 342 19.34 -0.99 6.24
N PRO A 343 20.30 -0.19 5.70
CA PRO A 343 20.60 -0.19 4.27
C PRO A 343 21.08 -1.56 3.77
N ASP A 344 21.78 -2.33 4.60
CA ASP A 344 22.31 -3.65 4.27
C ASP A 344 21.22 -4.72 4.06
N ARG A 345 19.96 -4.41 4.37
CA ARG A 345 18.83 -5.31 4.12
C ARG A 345 18.29 -5.24 2.68
N LEU A 346 18.79 -4.32 1.87
CA LEU A 346 18.54 -4.35 0.42
C LEU A 346 19.70 -5.07 -0.27
N VAL A 347 19.44 -6.26 -0.78
CA VAL A 347 20.47 -7.12 -1.38
C VAL A 347 20.23 -7.31 -2.88
N SER A 348 21.32 -7.30 -3.64
CA SER A 348 21.31 -7.76 -5.03
C SER A 348 21.35 -9.29 -5.04
N PRO A 349 20.54 -9.98 -5.86
CA PRO A 349 20.63 -11.44 -5.99
C PRO A 349 22.03 -11.95 -6.37
N ALA A 350 22.76 -11.16 -7.17
CA ALA A 350 24.12 -11.50 -7.59
C ALA A 350 25.18 -11.37 -6.47
N GLU A 351 24.90 -10.54 -5.45
CA GLU A 351 25.80 -10.26 -4.33
C GLU A 351 25.25 -10.81 -3.01
N PHE A 352 24.34 -11.77 -3.08
CA PHE A 352 23.69 -12.33 -1.90
C PHE A 352 24.69 -13.10 -1.02
N ASP A 353 24.81 -12.64 0.24
CA ASP A 353 25.59 -13.29 1.29
C ASP A 353 24.65 -13.81 2.38
N LEU A 354 24.55 -15.14 2.50
CA LEU A 354 23.68 -15.81 3.47
C LEU A 354 24.03 -15.45 4.91
N ASN A 355 25.31 -15.36 5.25
CA ASN A 355 25.72 -15.05 6.63
C ASN A 355 25.32 -13.64 7.02
N LYS A 356 25.52 -12.66 6.14
CA LYS A 356 25.02 -11.29 6.35
C LYS A 356 23.51 -11.23 6.44
N ALA A 357 22.80 -11.94 5.57
CA ALA A 357 21.33 -11.98 5.57
C ALA A 357 20.76 -12.52 6.90
N LEU A 358 21.43 -13.51 7.50
CA LEU A 358 21.03 -14.14 8.77
C LEU A 358 21.52 -13.38 10.01
N CYS A 359 22.33 -12.33 9.89
CA CYS A 359 22.63 -11.47 11.03
C CYS A 359 21.36 -10.89 11.62
N SER A 360 21.19 -11.01 12.94
CA SER A 360 19.99 -10.56 13.63
C SER A 360 19.82 -9.03 13.56
N ILE A 361 18.62 -8.58 13.24
CA ILE A 361 18.25 -7.17 13.32
C ILE A 361 18.01 -6.79 14.77
N ASN A 362 18.69 -5.74 15.25
CA ASN A 362 18.39 -5.14 16.56
C ASN A 362 17.15 -4.23 16.45
N TYR A 363 16.00 -4.79 16.76
CA TYR A 363 14.74 -4.05 16.67
C TYR A 363 14.55 -2.97 17.75
N SER A 364 15.37 -2.89 18.78
CA SER A 364 15.31 -1.78 19.75
C SER A 364 15.62 -0.45 19.06
N GLU A 365 16.75 -0.37 18.33
CA GLU A 365 17.13 0.84 17.58
C GLU A 365 16.14 1.14 16.43
N VAL A 366 15.79 0.12 15.65
CA VAL A 366 14.81 0.24 14.55
C VAL A 366 13.49 0.82 15.04
N THR A 367 12.97 0.33 16.17
CA THR A 367 11.71 0.78 16.76
C THR A 367 11.81 2.23 17.24
N GLN A 368 12.93 2.63 17.83
CA GLN A 368 13.15 4.01 18.26
C GLN A 368 13.09 4.97 17.06
N ARG A 369 13.85 4.68 15.99
CA ARG A 369 13.86 5.48 14.76
C ARG A 369 12.47 5.53 14.10
N LEU A 370 11.82 4.38 14.04
CA LEU A 370 10.47 4.27 13.49
C LEU A 370 9.43 5.09 14.29
N ASN A 371 9.55 5.13 15.62
CA ASN A 371 8.65 5.91 16.46
C ASN A 371 8.81 7.41 16.22
N ILE A 372 10.03 7.92 16.09
CA ILE A 372 10.29 9.32 15.71
C ILE A 372 9.63 9.64 14.35
N ALA A 373 9.80 8.76 13.38
CA ALA A 373 9.19 8.94 12.06
C ALA A 373 7.66 8.87 12.10
N ARG A 374 7.07 8.01 12.97
CA ARG A 374 5.61 7.96 13.22
C ARG A 374 5.10 9.26 13.82
N GLU A 375 5.77 9.78 14.83
CA GLU A 375 5.39 11.04 15.48
C GLU A 375 5.39 12.19 14.48
N ASN A 376 6.42 12.31 13.64
CA ASN A 376 6.49 13.31 12.57
C ASN A 376 5.35 13.15 11.57
N SER A 377 5.03 11.92 11.18
CA SER A 377 3.95 11.61 10.25
C SER A 377 2.57 11.92 10.83
N MET A 378 2.37 11.59 12.10
CA MET A 378 1.14 11.93 12.84
C MET A 378 0.99 13.43 13.06
N LYS A 379 2.11 14.15 13.31
CA LYS A 379 2.12 15.61 13.42
C LYS A 379 1.69 16.25 12.10
N PHE A 380 2.19 15.75 10.95
CA PHE A 380 1.74 16.22 9.64
C PHE A 380 0.22 16.11 9.47
N LEU A 381 -0.36 14.93 9.78
CA LEU A 381 -1.82 14.74 9.70
C LEU A 381 -2.57 15.71 10.61
N LYS A 382 -2.17 15.83 11.88
CA LYS A 382 -2.86 16.69 12.87
C LYS A 382 -2.80 18.17 12.52
N LEU A 383 -1.74 18.63 11.87
CA LEU A 383 -1.59 20.05 11.49
C LEU A 383 -2.35 20.41 10.23
N ASN A 384 -2.66 19.43 9.37
CA ASN A 384 -3.26 19.67 8.06
C ASN A 384 -4.69 19.12 7.93
N LEU A 385 -5.28 18.62 9.00
CA LEU A 385 -6.68 18.21 9.11
C LEU A 385 -7.47 19.08 10.08
#